data_978d24ffd21d3358743a78804c2ae719
#
_entry.id   978d24ffd21d3358743a78804c2ae719
#
_cell.length_a   1.000
_cell.length_b   1.000
_cell.length_c   1.000
_cell.angle_alpha   90.00
_cell.angle_beta   90.00
_cell.angle_gamma   90.00
#
_symmetry.space_group_name_H-M   'P 1'
#
loop_
_entity.id
_entity.type
_entity.pdbx_description
1 polymer ?
#
loop_
_entity_poly.entity_id
_entity_poly.type
_entity_poly.pdbx_seq_one_letter_code
_entity_poly.pdbx_strand_id
1 'polypeptide(L)'
;MIQIHAQKSVAFKADNEAPQPQWIGAITDEDAHIPSNRDYVGTGTVNAKGKPDWKATAPLSRQSIWLKKEMKLPADVRKATMKIVGLGFYELSINRKKVTDAVFAPLWSDYDKTVFYNIYDVTALLKKGKNQLSVLLGNGFYNEQGGRYTKMKVSYGPPTLYCSLEIELKNGRTVCIVSDGSWKYSPSSITFNSIYGGEDEDARITPSWKPVVIQKGPRGILRQQMAQPVKMMEYFGVKSRHQLTPQQIAKASNAKHPIPAGTFVLDMGQNLAGFPQIKVSGKVGQQVRLYPSETLTAQGTCNQKQSGSPYYLTYTLSGKGEKSADGKRIETWHPHFTYYGYRYIQVEGAVMKGDENPDGKPVIEDIQSCFVYNSAAKIGNFECSNPMFNRAYQIIDRAIRSNWQAVWTDCPHREKLGWLEQDWLNGEGLVYNYDCRSMIEQTMQNIADAQHANGAVPTTAPE
;
A
#
# COMPACT_ATOMS: atom_id res chain seq x y z
N MET A 1 29.02 21.70 13.52
CA MET A 1 28.46 20.74 14.48
C MET A 1 26.97 21.05 14.61
N ILE A 2 26.13 20.33 13.88
CA ILE A 2 24.67 20.47 13.99
C ILE A 2 24.26 19.62 15.17
N GLN A 3 23.88 20.25 16.29
CA GLN A 3 23.26 19.57 17.41
C GLN A 3 21.86 19.13 16.96
N ILE A 4 21.70 17.85 16.65
CA ILE A 4 20.38 17.23 16.50
C ILE A 4 19.75 17.23 17.89
N HIS A 5 18.79 18.11 18.10
CA HIS A 5 17.95 18.04 19.28
C HIS A 5 17.10 16.77 19.14
N ALA A 6 17.52 15.71 19.83
CA ALA A 6 16.72 14.52 19.99
C ALA A 6 15.38 14.94 20.59
N GLN A 7 14.33 14.98 19.78
CA GLN A 7 12.97 15.00 20.30
C GLN A 7 12.84 13.79 21.22
N LYS A 8 12.54 14.06 22.48
CA LYS A 8 12.28 13.00 23.47
C LYS A 8 11.28 12.05 22.86
N SER A 9 11.73 10.83 22.54
CA SER A 9 10.84 9.74 22.24
C SER A 9 9.79 9.70 23.35
N VAL A 10 8.53 9.98 23.00
CA VAL A 10 7.44 9.64 23.89
C VAL A 10 7.38 8.12 23.83
N ALA A 11 8.24 7.49 24.63
CA ALA A 11 8.16 6.07 24.85
C ALA A 11 6.70 5.73 25.17
N PHE A 12 6.22 4.58 24.71
CA PHE A 12 5.05 3.95 25.30
C PHE A 12 5.37 3.85 26.80
N LYS A 13 4.95 4.85 27.60
CA LYS A 13 5.18 4.80 29.03
C LYS A 13 4.45 3.57 29.56
N ALA A 14 5.21 2.64 30.08
CA ALA A 14 4.70 1.63 30.97
C ALA A 14 4.30 2.29 32.29
N ASP A 15 3.10 2.82 32.36
CA ASP A 15 2.41 2.89 33.63
C ASP A 15 2.11 1.43 33.98
N ASN A 16 2.63 0.92 35.08
CA ASN A 16 2.56 -0.48 35.51
C ASN A 16 1.13 -1.03 35.68
N GLU A 17 0.10 -0.24 35.43
CA GLU A 17 -1.33 -0.61 35.50
C GLU A 17 -2.07 -0.60 34.16
N ALA A 18 -1.50 -0.03 33.08
CA ALA A 18 -2.16 -0.01 31.77
C ALA A 18 -1.87 -1.30 30.98
N PRO A 19 -2.87 -1.87 30.28
CA PRO A 19 -2.66 -3.06 29.46
C PRO A 19 -1.63 -2.77 28.37
N GLN A 20 -0.63 -3.66 28.22
CA GLN A 20 0.41 -3.53 27.23
C GLN A 20 -0.03 -4.14 25.90
N PRO A 21 0.16 -3.44 24.75
CA PRO A 21 -0.11 -4.00 23.44
C PRO A 21 0.79 -5.22 23.15
N GLN A 22 0.27 -6.14 22.36
CA GLN A 22 0.99 -7.29 21.82
C GLN A 22 0.94 -7.25 20.31
N TRP A 23 1.96 -7.80 19.63
CA TRP A 23 1.91 -8.06 18.20
C TRP A 23 0.91 -9.18 17.95
N ILE A 24 -0.07 -8.95 17.08
CA ILE A 24 -1.12 -9.91 16.77
C ILE A 24 -1.30 -10.09 15.26
N GLY A 25 -1.66 -11.31 14.86
CA GLY A 25 -1.91 -11.64 13.46
C GLY A 25 -2.71 -12.91 13.29
N ALA A 26 -2.61 -13.53 12.12
CA ALA A 26 -3.38 -14.68 11.74
C ALA A 26 -2.65 -16.01 11.93
N ILE A 27 -1.32 -15.99 12.00
CA ILE A 27 -0.45 -17.17 12.05
C ILE A 27 0.78 -16.84 12.88
N THR A 28 1.30 -17.79 13.64
CA THR A 28 2.54 -17.60 14.41
C THR A 28 3.74 -17.51 13.48
N ASP A 29 4.86 -16.96 13.96
CA ASP A 29 6.09 -16.90 13.20
C ASP A 29 6.62 -18.31 12.87
N GLU A 30 6.44 -19.27 13.79
CA GLU A 30 6.84 -20.68 13.62
C GLU A 30 6.02 -21.38 12.54
N ASP A 31 4.68 -21.26 12.59
CA ASP A 31 3.77 -21.91 11.63
C ASP A 31 3.81 -21.27 10.25
N ALA A 32 4.28 -20.04 10.15
CA ALA A 32 4.41 -19.31 8.90
C ALA A 32 5.44 -19.96 7.95
N HIS A 33 6.41 -20.68 8.48
CA HIS A 33 7.49 -21.35 7.74
C HIS A 33 8.22 -20.43 6.74
N ILE A 34 8.35 -19.15 7.11
CA ILE A 34 9.07 -18.17 6.30
C ILE A 34 10.55 -18.55 6.32
N PRO A 35 11.22 -18.70 5.16
CA PRO A 35 12.66 -18.99 5.14
C PRO A 35 13.42 -17.82 5.73
N SER A 36 14.46 -18.14 6.53
CA SER A 36 15.32 -17.13 7.11
C SER A 36 16.11 -16.43 5.98
N ASN A 37 15.86 -15.18 5.80
CA ASN A 37 16.67 -14.24 5.02
C ASN A 37 17.24 -13.12 5.91
N ARG A 38 16.93 -13.20 7.20
CA ARG A 38 17.45 -12.42 8.32
C ARG A 38 17.80 -13.39 9.44
N ASP A 39 18.74 -13.04 10.32
CA ASP A 39 19.29 -13.92 11.35
C ASP A 39 18.26 -14.46 12.35
N TYR A 40 17.07 -13.91 12.38
CA TYR A 40 16.04 -14.24 13.37
C TYR A 40 14.64 -14.51 12.79
N VAL A 41 14.46 -14.32 11.49
CA VAL A 41 13.16 -14.50 10.84
C VAL A 41 13.03 -15.89 10.25
N GLY A 42 11.89 -16.53 10.57
CA GLY A 42 11.50 -17.80 10.00
C GLY A 42 12.13 -19.03 10.64
N THR A 43 11.75 -20.17 10.15
CA THR A 43 12.20 -21.48 10.64
C THR A 43 13.47 -21.98 9.95
N GLY A 44 14.09 -21.16 9.12
CA GLY A 44 15.31 -21.52 8.41
C GLY A 44 15.12 -22.57 7.32
N THR A 45 13.91 -22.70 6.74
CA THR A 45 13.68 -23.66 5.66
C THR A 45 14.51 -23.34 4.44
N VAL A 46 15.31 -24.31 4.00
CA VAL A 46 16.12 -24.23 2.79
C VAL A 46 15.72 -25.34 1.82
N ASN A 47 15.84 -25.06 0.53
CA ASN A 47 15.65 -26.07 -0.51
C ASN A 47 16.87 -26.99 -0.64
N ALA A 48 16.82 -28.01 -1.50
CA ALA A 48 17.92 -28.95 -1.75
C ALA A 48 19.25 -28.31 -2.18
N LYS A 49 19.25 -27.02 -2.56
CA LYS A 49 20.44 -26.25 -2.93
C LYS A 49 20.94 -25.34 -1.80
N GLY A 50 20.38 -25.46 -0.58
CA GLY A 50 20.73 -24.61 0.57
C GLY A 50 20.27 -23.16 0.47
N LYS A 51 19.36 -22.83 -0.48
CA LYS A 51 18.81 -21.49 -0.64
C LYS A 51 17.44 -21.38 0.05
N PRO A 52 17.02 -20.18 0.50
CA PRO A 52 15.72 -19.96 1.12
C PRO A 52 14.57 -20.56 0.28
N ASP A 53 13.76 -21.42 0.90
CA ASP A 53 12.63 -22.08 0.23
C ASP A 53 11.31 -21.33 0.43
N TRP A 54 11.10 -20.32 -0.38
CA TRP A 54 9.86 -19.53 -0.39
C TRP A 54 8.60 -20.32 -0.79
N LYS A 55 8.74 -21.55 -1.30
CA LYS A 55 7.61 -22.42 -1.60
C LYS A 55 7.09 -23.16 -0.38
N ALA A 56 7.92 -23.31 0.63
CA ALA A 56 7.55 -23.95 1.88
C ALA A 56 6.74 -23.03 2.81
N THR A 57 6.63 -21.73 2.50
CA THR A 57 5.88 -20.78 3.34
C THR A 57 4.40 -21.11 3.36
N ALA A 58 3.79 -21.05 4.54
CA ALA A 58 2.36 -21.24 4.71
C ALA A 58 1.57 -20.16 3.92
N PRO A 59 0.52 -20.51 3.16
CA PRO A 59 -0.25 -19.54 2.38
C PRO A 59 -0.79 -18.36 3.22
N LEU A 60 -1.19 -18.61 4.47
CA LEU A 60 -1.71 -17.60 5.38
C LEU A 60 -0.64 -16.56 5.78
N SER A 61 0.65 -16.90 5.70
CA SER A 61 1.76 -15.99 6.03
C SER A 61 1.88 -14.77 5.10
N ARG A 62 1.29 -14.84 3.90
CA ARG A 62 1.33 -13.79 2.88
C ARG A 62 -0.04 -13.28 2.46
N GLN A 63 -1.09 -13.78 3.11
CA GLN A 63 -2.46 -13.36 2.81
C GLN A 63 -2.78 -12.06 3.53
N SER A 64 -3.44 -11.14 2.83
CA SER A 64 -4.07 -9.98 3.46
C SER A 64 -5.16 -10.43 4.42
N ILE A 65 -5.26 -9.77 5.56
CA ILE A 65 -6.21 -10.14 6.62
C ILE A 65 -6.99 -8.93 7.12
N TRP A 66 -8.24 -9.17 7.50
CA TRP A 66 -9.01 -8.27 8.33
C TRP A 66 -8.79 -8.61 9.80
N LEU A 67 -8.64 -7.58 10.61
CA LEU A 67 -8.64 -7.65 12.07
C LEU A 67 -9.80 -6.83 12.62
N LYS A 68 -10.44 -7.28 13.71
CA LYS A 68 -11.47 -6.51 14.40
C LYS A 68 -11.41 -6.63 15.90
N LYS A 69 -11.83 -5.53 16.55
CA LYS A 69 -12.13 -5.46 17.99
C LYS A 69 -13.45 -4.77 18.18
N GLU A 70 -14.34 -5.42 18.90
CA GLU A 70 -15.60 -4.82 19.36
C GLU A 70 -15.46 -4.38 20.80
N MET A 71 -16.00 -3.22 21.14
CA MET A 71 -15.94 -2.66 22.48
C MET A 71 -17.22 -1.86 22.80
N LYS A 72 -17.49 -1.68 24.09
CA LYS A 72 -18.63 -0.89 24.59
C LYS A 72 -18.13 0.19 25.53
N LEU A 73 -18.34 1.45 25.18
CA LEU A 73 -17.98 2.59 26.02
C LEU A 73 -19.13 2.97 26.94
N PRO A 74 -18.87 3.17 28.25
CA PRO A 74 -19.93 3.43 29.24
C PRO A 74 -20.45 4.87 29.21
N ALA A 75 -19.69 5.81 28.63
CA ALA A 75 -20.02 7.23 28.53
C ALA A 75 -19.55 7.85 27.22
N ASP A 76 -19.92 9.11 26.97
CA ASP A 76 -19.46 9.88 25.83
C ASP A 76 -17.96 10.17 25.92
N VAL A 77 -17.32 10.23 24.76
CA VAL A 77 -15.88 10.45 24.60
C VAL A 77 -15.58 11.94 24.72
N ARG A 78 -14.55 12.30 25.51
CA ARG A 78 -13.97 13.63 25.59
C ARG A 78 -12.81 13.78 24.61
N LYS A 79 -11.90 12.81 24.60
CA LYS A 79 -10.73 12.73 23.74
C LYS A 79 -10.37 11.27 23.50
N ALA A 80 -9.91 10.95 22.29
CA ALA A 80 -9.40 9.61 22.02
C ALA A 80 -8.22 9.67 21.05
N THR A 81 -7.14 8.97 21.42
CA THR A 81 -5.89 8.92 20.64
C THR A 81 -5.55 7.48 20.31
N MET A 82 -5.42 7.19 19.02
CA MET A 82 -4.97 5.91 18.49
C MET A 82 -3.50 5.97 18.14
N LYS A 83 -2.69 5.04 18.66
CA LYS A 83 -1.32 4.75 18.20
C LYS A 83 -1.34 3.40 17.52
N ILE A 84 -0.83 3.31 16.29
CA ILE A 84 -0.95 2.08 15.48
C ILE A 84 0.27 1.83 14.61
N VAL A 85 0.65 0.56 14.54
CA VAL A 85 1.57 -0.03 13.57
C VAL A 85 0.87 -1.21 12.93
N GLY A 86 0.73 -1.21 11.62
CA GLY A 86 0.29 -2.37 10.85
C GLY A 86 1.36 -2.73 9.82
N LEU A 87 1.98 -3.89 9.98
CA LEU A 87 3.05 -4.34 9.09
C LEU A 87 2.55 -5.47 8.20
N GLY A 88 2.68 -5.40 6.81
CA GLY A 88 3.35 -4.36 5.99
C GLY A 88 2.62 -3.03 5.87
N PHE A 89 1.46 -2.95 5.27
CA PHE A 89 0.62 -1.77 5.22
C PHE A 89 -0.72 -2.03 5.90
N TYR A 90 -1.39 -0.95 6.35
CA TYR A 90 -2.69 -1.07 6.97
C TYR A 90 -3.67 0.02 6.50
N GLU A 91 -4.96 -0.33 6.58
CA GLU A 91 -6.06 0.63 6.58
C GLU A 91 -6.87 0.48 7.87
N LEU A 92 -7.05 1.58 8.60
CA LEU A 92 -7.80 1.61 9.85
C LEU A 92 -9.16 2.25 9.66
N SER A 93 -10.20 1.59 10.15
CA SER A 93 -11.57 2.11 10.21
C SER A 93 -12.15 1.97 11.62
N ILE A 94 -12.91 2.96 12.04
CA ILE A 94 -13.69 2.94 13.27
C ILE A 94 -15.17 3.14 12.91
N ASN A 95 -16.04 2.23 13.35
CA ASN A 95 -17.45 2.28 13.03
C ASN A 95 -17.74 2.41 11.53
N ARG A 96 -16.96 1.72 10.68
CA ARG A 96 -17.00 1.72 9.21
C ARG A 96 -16.54 3.03 8.54
N LYS A 97 -15.96 3.97 9.27
CA LYS A 97 -15.38 5.20 8.71
C LYS A 97 -13.86 5.08 8.71
N LYS A 98 -13.21 5.32 7.58
CA LYS A 98 -11.75 5.38 7.51
C LYS A 98 -11.25 6.48 8.45
N VAL A 99 -10.17 6.18 9.19
CA VAL A 99 -9.55 7.12 10.13
C VAL A 99 -8.68 8.15 9.40
N THR A 100 -8.11 7.77 8.28
CA THR A 100 -7.20 8.60 7.48
C THR A 100 -7.38 8.31 6.00
N ASP A 101 -7.01 9.27 5.17
CA ASP A 101 -6.88 9.15 3.71
C ASP A 101 -5.47 8.72 3.27
N ALA A 102 -4.58 8.45 4.24
CA ALA A 102 -3.26 7.91 3.97
C ALA A 102 -3.36 6.52 3.33
N VAL A 103 -2.48 6.27 2.35
CA VAL A 103 -2.25 4.96 1.75
C VAL A 103 -0.85 4.50 2.10
N PHE A 104 -0.60 3.19 2.10
CA PHE A 104 0.71 2.58 2.36
C PHE A 104 1.32 2.98 3.73
N ALA A 105 0.47 3.14 4.74
CA ALA A 105 0.90 3.40 6.11
C ALA A 105 1.25 2.10 6.85
N PRO A 106 2.26 2.12 7.77
CA PRO A 106 3.23 3.17 7.97
C PRO A 106 4.24 3.24 6.82
N LEU A 107 5.01 4.34 6.72
CA LEU A 107 6.08 4.44 5.73
C LEU A 107 7.16 3.39 5.99
N TRP A 108 7.88 3.03 4.94
CA TRP A 108 8.93 2.02 4.98
C TRP A 108 10.12 2.44 5.84
N SER A 109 10.68 1.49 6.60
CA SER A 109 11.87 1.64 7.42
C SER A 109 12.69 0.34 7.42
N ASP A 110 13.90 0.34 7.95
CA ASP A 110 14.60 -0.89 8.32
C ASP A 110 13.92 -1.48 9.57
N TYR A 111 13.05 -2.46 9.37
CA TYR A 111 12.23 -3.04 10.45
C TYR A 111 13.06 -3.77 11.53
N ASP A 112 14.35 -4.02 11.29
CA ASP A 112 15.28 -4.55 12.28
C ASP A 112 15.79 -3.49 13.24
N LYS A 113 15.72 -2.21 12.86
CA LYS A 113 16.24 -1.06 13.61
C LYS A 113 15.13 -0.12 14.07
N THR A 114 14.26 0.26 13.16
CA THR A 114 13.17 1.22 13.41
C THR A 114 11.86 0.70 12.85
N VAL A 115 10.78 0.84 13.62
CA VAL A 115 9.41 0.57 13.19
C VAL A 115 8.59 1.83 13.41
N PHE A 116 8.10 2.43 12.32
CA PHE A 116 7.28 3.62 12.42
C PHE A 116 5.87 3.31 12.87
N TYR A 117 5.33 4.12 13.80
CA TYR A 117 3.93 4.13 14.19
C TYR A 117 3.27 5.46 13.85
N ASN A 118 1.97 5.41 13.62
CA ASN A 118 1.15 6.59 13.38
C ASN A 118 0.30 6.92 14.61
N ILE A 119 -0.01 8.22 14.78
CA ILE A 119 -0.90 8.73 15.82
C ILE A 119 -2.08 9.43 15.16
N TYR A 120 -3.30 9.10 15.60
CA TYR A 120 -4.53 9.72 15.10
C TYR A 120 -5.43 10.17 16.25
N ASP A 121 -5.98 11.38 16.13
CA ASP A 121 -7.15 11.78 16.91
C ASP A 121 -8.38 11.10 16.30
N VAL A 122 -9.00 10.24 17.08
CA VAL A 122 -10.18 9.46 16.66
C VAL A 122 -11.42 9.80 17.47
N THR A 123 -11.39 10.91 18.19
CA THR A 123 -12.45 11.38 19.11
C THR A 123 -13.82 11.39 18.42
N ALA A 124 -13.90 12.00 17.22
CA ALA A 124 -15.14 12.14 16.46
C ALA A 124 -15.69 10.83 15.87
N LEU A 125 -14.91 9.75 15.87
CA LEU A 125 -15.28 8.46 15.30
C LEU A 125 -15.88 7.51 16.34
N LEU A 126 -15.71 7.81 17.64
CA LEU A 126 -16.18 6.99 18.75
C LEU A 126 -17.48 7.57 19.35
N LYS A 127 -18.28 6.68 19.93
CA LYS A 127 -19.56 7.02 20.57
C LYS A 127 -19.79 6.22 21.84
N LYS A 128 -20.62 6.71 22.74
CA LYS A 128 -21.17 5.91 23.85
C LYS A 128 -21.84 4.64 23.31
N GLY A 129 -21.69 3.53 23.99
CA GLY A 129 -22.24 2.25 23.57
C GLY A 129 -21.28 1.45 22.66
N LYS A 130 -21.81 0.71 21.72
CA LYS A 130 -21.06 -0.21 20.85
C LYS A 130 -20.18 0.55 19.85
N ASN A 131 -18.92 0.16 19.77
CA ASN A 131 -17.95 0.61 18.78
C ASN A 131 -17.19 -0.60 18.21
N GLN A 132 -16.67 -0.46 16.99
CA GLN A 132 -15.85 -1.47 16.34
C GLN A 132 -14.62 -0.81 15.71
N LEU A 133 -13.46 -1.35 16.03
CA LEU A 133 -12.20 -1.11 15.30
C LEU A 133 -12.07 -2.20 14.23
N SER A 134 -11.65 -1.80 13.04
CA SER A 134 -11.38 -2.70 11.92
C SER A 134 -10.08 -2.30 11.24
N VAL A 135 -9.19 -3.25 11.04
CA VAL A 135 -7.91 -3.04 10.36
C VAL A 135 -7.79 -4.04 9.23
N LEU A 136 -7.46 -3.55 8.03
CA LEU A 136 -7.07 -4.37 6.89
C LEU A 136 -5.55 -4.31 6.81
N LEU A 137 -4.88 -5.46 6.76
CA LEU A 137 -3.43 -5.59 6.63
C LEU A 137 -3.03 -6.20 5.28
N GLY A 138 -1.99 -5.64 4.66
CA GLY A 138 -1.31 -6.20 3.49
C GLY A 138 0.14 -6.57 3.78
N ASN A 139 0.91 -6.92 2.74
CA ASN A 139 2.29 -7.35 2.87
C ASN A 139 3.31 -6.18 2.86
N GLY A 140 3.09 -5.17 1.98
CA GLY A 140 3.98 -4.04 1.82
C GLY A 140 5.44 -4.44 1.54
N PHE A 141 6.38 -3.66 2.07
CA PHE A 141 7.82 -4.00 2.08
C PHE A 141 8.21 -4.91 3.25
N TYR A 142 7.32 -5.10 4.22
CA TYR A 142 7.58 -5.94 5.39
C TYR A 142 7.61 -7.44 5.06
N ASN A 143 6.80 -7.87 4.10
CA ASN A 143 6.59 -9.29 3.79
C ASN A 143 6.46 -9.55 2.28
N GLU A 144 7.51 -9.26 1.51
CA GLU A 144 7.51 -9.48 0.06
C GLU A 144 8.02 -10.88 -0.28
N GLN A 145 7.12 -11.81 -0.52
CA GLN A 145 7.41 -13.21 -0.85
C GLN A 145 7.39 -13.53 -2.35
N GLY A 146 7.08 -12.54 -3.20
CA GLY A 146 6.94 -12.70 -4.65
C GLY A 146 5.60 -13.35 -5.06
N GLY A 147 5.63 -14.16 -6.10
CA GLY A 147 4.44 -14.76 -6.71
C GLY A 147 4.19 -14.24 -8.13
N ARG A 148 4.57 -13.01 -8.39
CA ARG A 148 4.71 -12.35 -9.70
C ARG A 148 6.05 -11.65 -9.76
N TYR A 149 6.18 -10.58 -10.55
CA TYR A 149 7.42 -9.80 -10.53
C TYR A 149 7.73 -9.34 -9.10
N THR A 150 9.00 -9.42 -8.75
CA THR A 150 9.54 -8.81 -7.54
C THR A 150 11.01 -8.44 -7.74
N LYS A 151 11.43 -7.28 -7.25
CA LYS A 151 12.83 -6.87 -7.22
C LYS A 151 13.60 -7.65 -6.17
N MET A 152 12.96 -7.89 -5.02
CA MET A 152 13.54 -8.58 -3.89
C MET A 152 12.52 -9.54 -3.25
N LYS A 153 13.02 -10.53 -2.55
CA LYS A 153 12.23 -11.36 -1.64
C LYS A 153 12.79 -11.19 -0.24
N VAL A 154 11.98 -10.61 0.62
CA VAL A 154 12.34 -10.34 2.01
C VAL A 154 11.10 -10.48 2.88
N SER A 155 11.27 -11.02 4.07
CA SER A 155 10.20 -11.06 5.06
C SER A 155 10.78 -10.88 6.45
N TYR A 156 10.14 -10.05 7.23
CA TYR A 156 10.41 -9.83 8.66
C TYR A 156 9.39 -10.56 9.54
N GLY A 157 8.43 -11.22 8.91
CA GLY A 157 7.35 -11.96 9.55
C GLY A 157 6.04 -11.88 8.75
N PRO A 158 5.00 -12.63 9.13
CA PRO A 158 3.67 -12.49 8.54
C PRO A 158 3.04 -11.12 8.91
N PRO A 159 2.03 -10.63 8.16
CA PRO A 159 1.36 -9.38 8.49
C PRO A 159 0.92 -9.32 9.95
N THR A 160 1.24 -8.22 10.63
CA THR A 160 1.06 -8.07 12.08
C THR A 160 0.57 -6.68 12.47
N LEU A 161 -0.18 -6.62 13.57
CA LEU A 161 -0.73 -5.39 14.13
C LEU A 161 -0.23 -5.17 15.57
N TYR A 162 0.11 -3.92 15.88
CA TYR A 162 0.39 -3.46 17.23
C TYR A 162 -0.26 -2.10 17.43
N CYS A 163 -1.19 -1.97 18.38
CA CYS A 163 -1.90 -0.71 18.59
C CYS A 163 -2.36 -0.50 20.03
N SER A 164 -2.53 0.77 20.38
CA SER A 164 -3.21 1.21 21.59
C SER A 164 -4.15 2.36 21.30
N LEU A 165 -5.35 2.32 21.86
CA LEU A 165 -6.35 3.36 21.81
C LEU A 165 -6.65 3.82 23.24
N GLU A 166 -6.23 5.03 23.56
CA GLU A 166 -6.50 5.69 24.83
C GLU A 166 -7.73 6.59 24.69
N ILE A 167 -8.71 6.44 25.58
CA ILE A 167 -10.01 7.11 25.51
C ILE A 167 -10.30 7.79 26.85
N GLU A 168 -10.36 9.10 26.85
CA GLU A 168 -10.83 9.89 27.96
C GLU A 168 -12.35 10.11 27.83
N LEU A 169 -13.10 9.66 28.80
CA LEU A 169 -14.55 9.80 28.83
C LEU A 169 -14.98 11.11 29.52
N LYS A 170 -16.14 11.65 29.15
CA LYS A 170 -16.69 12.88 29.76
C LYS A 170 -16.99 12.73 31.26
N ASN A 171 -17.11 11.51 31.77
CA ASN A 171 -17.27 11.23 33.20
C ASN A 171 -15.94 11.14 33.98
N GLY A 172 -14.81 11.53 33.38
CA GLY A 172 -13.49 11.54 33.99
C GLY A 172 -12.72 10.19 33.98
N ARG A 173 -13.32 9.11 33.47
CA ARG A 173 -12.66 7.79 33.39
C ARG A 173 -11.83 7.70 32.14
N THR A 174 -10.69 7.01 32.21
CA THR A 174 -9.90 6.60 31.04
C THR A 174 -10.13 5.12 30.74
N VAL A 175 -10.23 4.79 29.46
CA VAL A 175 -10.33 3.43 28.93
C VAL A 175 -9.18 3.23 27.94
N CYS A 176 -8.41 2.17 28.12
CA CYS A 176 -7.36 1.78 27.20
C CYS A 176 -7.72 0.48 26.50
N ILE A 177 -7.70 0.48 25.14
CA ILE A 177 -7.90 -0.70 24.31
C ILE A 177 -6.60 -0.96 23.58
N VAL A 178 -6.08 -2.18 23.68
CA VAL A 178 -4.81 -2.57 23.05
C VAL A 178 -5.00 -3.73 22.07
N SER A 179 -4.02 -3.94 21.22
CA SER A 179 -3.91 -5.20 20.47
C SER A 179 -3.50 -6.31 21.42
N ASP A 180 -4.35 -7.32 21.52
CA ASP A 180 -4.21 -8.48 22.41
C ASP A 180 -4.97 -9.70 21.86
N GLY A 181 -4.93 -10.83 22.55
CA GLY A 181 -5.60 -12.06 22.18
C GLY A 181 -7.15 -11.99 22.10
N SER A 182 -7.77 -10.89 22.50
CA SER A 182 -9.23 -10.69 22.42
C SER A 182 -9.71 -10.17 21.06
N TRP A 183 -8.79 -9.83 20.16
CA TRP A 183 -9.10 -9.50 18.78
C TRP A 183 -9.45 -10.74 17.95
N LYS A 184 -10.06 -10.50 16.81
CA LYS A 184 -10.36 -11.55 15.83
C LYS A 184 -9.78 -11.19 14.49
N TYR A 185 -9.36 -12.20 13.70
CA TYR A 185 -8.96 -12.05 12.33
C TYR A 185 -9.83 -12.84 11.37
N SER A 186 -9.81 -12.49 10.11
CA SER A 186 -10.29 -13.27 8.97
C SER A 186 -9.37 -13.04 7.77
N PRO A 187 -9.12 -14.05 6.92
CA PRO A 187 -8.63 -13.77 5.58
C PRO A 187 -9.48 -12.71 4.91
N SER A 188 -8.85 -11.77 4.20
CA SER A 188 -9.56 -10.67 3.52
C SER A 188 -9.99 -11.06 2.11
N SER A 189 -10.74 -10.17 1.45
CA SER A 189 -11.08 -10.27 0.03
C SER A 189 -9.88 -10.14 -0.91
N ILE A 190 -8.77 -9.55 -0.43
CA ILE A 190 -7.52 -9.43 -1.19
C ILE A 190 -6.81 -10.79 -1.15
N THR A 191 -6.87 -11.52 -2.27
CA THR A 191 -6.35 -12.89 -2.39
C THR A 191 -4.89 -12.94 -2.79
N PHE A 192 -4.38 -11.87 -3.37
CA PHE A 192 -2.97 -11.66 -3.68
C PHE A 192 -2.63 -10.18 -3.48
N ASN A 193 -1.54 -9.86 -2.81
CA ASN A 193 -0.98 -8.53 -2.78
C ASN A 193 0.56 -8.59 -2.69
N SER A 194 1.21 -7.78 -3.50
CA SER A 194 2.65 -7.58 -3.55
C SER A 194 2.90 -6.14 -4.01
N ILE A 195 3.80 -5.46 -3.34
CA ILE A 195 4.18 -4.09 -3.73
C ILE A 195 4.75 -4.05 -5.16
N TYR A 196 5.32 -5.16 -5.65
CA TYR A 196 5.92 -5.30 -6.98
C TYR A 196 5.03 -6.01 -7.99
N GLY A 197 4.20 -6.96 -7.54
CA GLY A 197 3.46 -7.86 -8.44
C GLY A 197 2.00 -7.46 -8.68
N GLY A 198 1.48 -6.49 -7.94
CA GLY A 198 0.09 -6.05 -8.06
C GLY A 198 -0.83 -6.62 -6.99
N GLU A 199 -2.13 -6.65 -7.27
CA GLU A 199 -3.16 -7.06 -6.31
C GLU A 199 -4.33 -7.73 -7.00
N ASP A 200 -4.87 -8.80 -6.39
CA ASP A 200 -6.12 -9.42 -6.78
C ASP A 200 -7.10 -9.34 -5.61
N GLU A 201 -8.32 -8.89 -5.90
CA GLU A 201 -9.41 -8.89 -4.94
C GLU A 201 -10.60 -9.70 -5.44
N ASP A 202 -11.10 -10.60 -4.61
CA ASP A 202 -12.38 -11.26 -4.79
C ASP A 202 -13.42 -10.69 -3.81
N ALA A 203 -14.18 -9.71 -4.26
CA ALA A 203 -15.15 -9.01 -3.43
C ALA A 203 -16.34 -9.89 -2.97
N ARG A 204 -16.43 -11.14 -3.42
CA ARG A 204 -17.43 -12.11 -2.94
C ARG A 204 -17.07 -12.67 -1.57
N ILE A 205 -15.77 -12.65 -1.20
CA ILE A 205 -15.30 -13.21 0.06
C ILE A 205 -15.90 -12.44 1.23
N THR A 206 -16.52 -13.18 2.14
CA THR A 206 -17.07 -12.64 3.38
C THR A 206 -16.23 -13.09 4.56
N PRO A 207 -16.09 -12.27 5.62
CA PRO A 207 -15.25 -12.59 6.75
C PRO A 207 -15.67 -13.86 7.49
N SER A 208 -14.69 -14.72 7.79
CA SER A 208 -14.82 -15.88 8.68
C SER A 208 -13.93 -15.66 9.90
N TRP A 209 -14.50 -15.13 10.97
CA TRP A 209 -13.77 -14.63 12.13
C TRP A 209 -13.23 -15.74 13.01
N LYS A 210 -11.91 -15.69 13.28
CA LYS A 210 -11.17 -16.58 14.17
C LYS A 210 -10.43 -15.76 15.23
N PRO A 211 -10.06 -16.33 16.39
CA PRO A 211 -9.16 -15.66 17.33
C PRO A 211 -7.81 -15.33 16.65
N VAL A 212 -7.24 -14.18 16.98
CA VAL A 212 -5.86 -13.84 16.58
C VAL A 212 -4.86 -14.74 17.30
N VAL A 213 -3.64 -14.80 16.78
CA VAL A 213 -2.48 -15.34 17.47
C VAL A 213 -1.54 -14.23 17.88
N ILE A 214 -0.77 -14.45 18.95
CA ILE A 214 0.31 -13.57 19.36
C ILE A 214 1.54 -13.88 18.49
N GLN A 215 2.19 -12.83 18.00
CA GLN A 215 3.39 -12.89 17.17
C GLN A 215 4.56 -12.24 17.91
N LYS A 216 5.79 -12.52 17.48
CA LYS A 216 7.00 -11.87 18.04
C LYS A 216 7.12 -10.43 17.57
N GLY A 217 6.74 -10.16 16.32
CA GLY A 217 6.94 -8.87 15.66
C GLY A 217 8.41 -8.62 15.27
N PRO A 218 8.69 -7.47 14.66
CA PRO A 218 10.04 -7.09 14.27
C PRO A 218 10.89 -6.67 15.49
N ARG A 219 12.21 -6.63 15.33
CA ARG A 219 13.16 -6.22 16.38
C ARG A 219 13.28 -4.70 16.54
N GLY A 220 12.90 -3.94 15.53
CA GLY A 220 13.10 -2.50 15.48
C GLY A 220 12.39 -1.75 16.61
N ILE A 221 12.99 -0.64 17.02
CA ILE A 221 12.45 0.25 18.05
C ILE A 221 11.25 1.02 17.46
N LEU A 222 10.15 1.08 18.19
CA LEU A 222 8.99 1.87 17.82
C LEU A 222 9.31 3.37 17.85
N ARG A 223 9.16 4.05 16.70
CA ARG A 223 9.33 5.51 16.57
C ARG A 223 8.10 6.11 15.89
N GLN A 224 7.74 7.31 16.27
CA GLN A 224 6.69 8.03 15.56
C GLN A 224 7.16 8.35 14.13
N GLN A 225 6.32 8.08 13.13
CA GLN A 225 6.58 8.50 11.75
C GLN A 225 6.70 10.03 11.70
N MET A 226 7.80 10.52 11.16
CA MET A 226 8.08 11.95 11.04
C MET A 226 7.55 12.53 9.72
N ALA A 227 7.80 11.83 8.61
CA ALA A 227 7.41 12.27 7.28
C ALA A 227 5.89 12.30 7.10
N GLN A 228 5.46 13.20 6.22
CA GLN A 228 4.05 13.28 5.82
C GLN A 228 3.57 11.97 5.20
N PRO A 229 2.27 11.63 5.36
CA PRO A 229 1.73 10.40 4.76
C PRO A 229 1.68 10.48 3.25
N VAL A 230 1.73 9.32 2.61
CA VAL A 230 1.40 9.16 1.20
C VAL A 230 -0.11 9.17 1.03
N LYS A 231 -0.62 9.89 0.02
CA LYS A 231 -2.04 10.03 -0.27
C LYS A 231 -2.35 9.95 -1.75
N MET A 232 -3.61 9.76 -2.11
CA MET A 232 -4.12 10.03 -3.45
C MET A 232 -4.27 11.55 -3.61
N MET A 233 -3.37 12.17 -4.37
CA MET A 233 -3.23 13.63 -4.42
C MET A 233 -3.93 14.26 -5.62
N GLU A 234 -3.92 13.58 -6.77
CA GLU A 234 -4.50 14.06 -8.02
C GLU A 234 -5.17 12.91 -8.76
N TYR A 235 -6.11 13.26 -9.66
CA TYR A 235 -6.86 12.28 -10.44
C TYR A 235 -6.83 12.66 -11.91
N PHE A 236 -6.64 11.67 -12.80
CA PHE A 236 -6.59 11.84 -14.25
C PHE A 236 -7.58 10.90 -14.93
N GLY A 237 -8.48 11.46 -15.73
CA GLY A 237 -9.40 10.69 -16.54
C GLY A 237 -8.76 10.15 -17.82
N VAL A 238 -9.51 9.34 -18.54
CA VAL A 238 -9.09 8.77 -19.84
C VAL A 238 -8.95 9.89 -20.88
N LYS A 239 -7.79 9.96 -21.53
CA LYS A 239 -7.51 10.90 -22.64
C LYS A 239 -7.95 10.32 -23.99
N SER A 240 -7.66 9.04 -24.21
CA SER A 240 -8.05 8.32 -25.41
C SER A 240 -8.09 6.81 -25.18
N ARG A 241 -8.75 6.09 -26.09
CA ARG A 241 -8.86 4.65 -26.08
C ARG A 241 -8.42 4.07 -27.42
N HIS A 242 -7.73 2.96 -27.36
CA HIS A 242 -7.36 2.15 -28.52
C HIS A 242 -7.93 0.75 -28.39
N GLN A 243 -8.85 0.37 -29.28
CA GLN A 243 -9.37 -0.98 -29.37
C GLN A 243 -8.37 -1.86 -30.12
N LEU A 244 -7.91 -2.97 -29.52
CA LEU A 244 -6.99 -3.89 -30.19
C LEU A 244 -7.74 -4.71 -31.25
N THR A 245 -7.17 -4.78 -32.44
CA THR A 245 -7.67 -5.66 -33.53
C THR A 245 -7.36 -7.13 -33.25
N PRO A 246 -8.10 -8.08 -33.82
CA PRO A 246 -7.79 -9.51 -33.71
C PRO A 246 -6.35 -9.85 -34.11
N GLN A 247 -5.80 -9.18 -35.14
CA GLN A 247 -4.41 -9.37 -35.60
C GLN A 247 -3.39 -8.88 -34.56
N GLN A 248 -3.62 -7.73 -33.88
CA GLN A 248 -2.78 -7.23 -32.82
C GLN A 248 -2.80 -8.17 -31.61
N ILE A 249 -3.98 -8.64 -31.22
CA ILE A 249 -4.17 -9.61 -30.14
C ILE A 249 -3.42 -10.91 -30.45
N ALA A 250 -3.59 -11.48 -31.66
CA ALA A 250 -2.93 -12.72 -32.07
C ALA A 250 -1.39 -12.60 -32.04
N LYS A 251 -0.82 -11.46 -32.47
CA LYS A 251 0.63 -11.20 -32.45
C LYS A 251 1.19 -10.97 -31.06
N ALA A 252 0.40 -10.38 -30.16
CA ALA A 252 0.84 -10.06 -28.80
C ALA A 252 0.63 -11.21 -27.82
N SER A 253 -0.36 -12.09 -28.07
CA SER A 253 -0.67 -13.25 -27.24
C SER A 253 0.46 -14.29 -27.24
N ASN A 254 0.66 -14.93 -26.10
CA ASN A 254 1.56 -16.08 -25.99
C ASN A 254 0.98 -17.12 -25.00
N ALA A 255 1.60 -18.30 -24.92
CA ALA A 255 1.10 -19.40 -24.09
C ALA A 255 1.04 -19.07 -22.58
N LYS A 256 1.87 -18.11 -22.11
CA LYS A 256 1.88 -17.68 -20.68
C LYS A 256 0.87 -16.57 -20.41
N HIS A 257 0.54 -15.79 -21.43
CA HIS A 257 -0.42 -14.69 -21.34
C HIS A 257 -1.24 -14.63 -22.66
N PRO A 258 -2.30 -15.44 -22.79
CA PRO A 258 -3.25 -15.31 -23.87
C PRO A 258 -4.12 -14.06 -23.67
N ILE A 259 -4.08 -13.12 -24.61
CA ILE A 259 -4.85 -11.88 -24.52
C ILE A 259 -6.28 -12.15 -25.03
N PRO A 260 -7.33 -11.88 -24.23
CA PRO A 260 -8.71 -12.11 -24.63
C PRO A 260 -9.17 -11.21 -25.78
N ALA A 261 -10.12 -11.71 -26.57
CA ALA A 261 -10.81 -10.90 -27.56
C ALA A 261 -11.56 -9.74 -26.89
N GLY A 262 -11.58 -8.58 -27.56
CA GLY A 262 -12.20 -7.36 -27.02
C GLY A 262 -11.32 -6.57 -26.05
N THR A 263 -10.06 -6.97 -25.84
CA THR A 263 -9.08 -6.20 -25.07
C THR A 263 -8.84 -4.84 -25.72
N PHE A 264 -8.73 -3.81 -24.88
CA PHE A 264 -8.43 -2.43 -25.30
C PHE A 264 -7.40 -1.79 -24.37
N VAL A 265 -6.84 -0.68 -24.82
CA VAL A 265 -5.85 0.10 -24.07
C VAL A 265 -6.36 1.53 -23.90
N LEU A 266 -6.27 2.03 -22.67
CA LEU A 266 -6.58 3.41 -22.31
C LEU A 266 -5.28 4.21 -22.18
N ASP A 267 -5.23 5.39 -22.80
CA ASP A 267 -4.21 6.39 -22.52
C ASP A 267 -4.77 7.38 -21.49
N MET A 268 -4.15 7.44 -20.34
CA MET A 268 -4.53 8.35 -19.25
C MET A 268 -3.95 9.77 -19.46
N GLY A 269 -3.24 9.99 -20.57
CA GLY A 269 -2.69 11.28 -20.96
C GLY A 269 -1.46 11.74 -20.20
N GLN A 270 -1.17 11.11 -19.06
CA GLN A 270 -0.07 11.50 -18.18
C GLN A 270 0.61 10.27 -17.57
N ASN A 271 1.96 10.22 -17.63
CA ASN A 271 2.74 9.26 -16.86
C ASN A 271 2.78 9.70 -15.38
N LEU A 272 2.48 8.79 -14.47
CA LEU A 272 2.40 9.05 -13.03
C LEU A 272 2.64 7.77 -12.22
N ALA A 273 2.95 7.91 -10.93
CA ALA A 273 2.98 6.81 -9.98
C ALA A 273 1.65 6.71 -9.22
N GLY A 274 1.07 5.52 -9.18
CA GLY A 274 -0.20 5.31 -8.47
C GLY A 274 -0.92 4.06 -8.93
N PHE A 275 -2.22 4.14 -9.00
CA PHE A 275 -3.08 3.03 -9.40
C PHE A 275 -4.38 3.51 -10.06
N PRO A 276 -5.01 2.66 -10.89
CA PRO A 276 -6.34 2.94 -11.41
C PRO A 276 -7.41 2.75 -10.35
N GLN A 277 -8.43 3.61 -10.37
CA GLN A 277 -9.69 3.42 -9.68
C GLN A 277 -10.79 3.22 -10.71
N ILE A 278 -11.60 2.17 -10.56
CA ILE A 278 -12.72 1.85 -11.46
C ILE A 278 -14.04 1.92 -10.73
N LYS A 279 -15.08 2.34 -11.47
CA LYS A 279 -16.48 2.05 -11.14
C LYS A 279 -16.97 1.03 -12.14
N VAL A 280 -17.44 -0.10 -11.69
CA VAL A 280 -17.78 -1.24 -12.53
C VAL A 280 -19.12 -1.86 -12.15
N SER A 281 -19.91 -2.22 -13.16
CA SER A 281 -21.15 -2.97 -13.00
C SER A 281 -21.04 -4.30 -13.72
N GLY A 282 -21.73 -5.34 -13.24
CA GLY A 282 -21.72 -6.66 -13.84
C GLY A 282 -22.33 -7.73 -12.96
N LYS A 283 -22.20 -8.99 -13.37
CA LYS A 283 -22.70 -10.14 -12.64
C LYS A 283 -21.68 -10.59 -11.58
N VAL A 284 -22.18 -11.20 -10.52
CA VAL A 284 -21.36 -11.81 -9.46
C VAL A 284 -20.34 -12.78 -10.06
N GLY A 285 -19.08 -12.66 -9.67
CA GLY A 285 -17.99 -13.52 -10.07
C GLY A 285 -17.33 -13.16 -11.41
N GLN A 286 -17.83 -12.18 -12.13
CA GLN A 286 -17.13 -11.65 -13.30
C GLN A 286 -15.88 -10.89 -12.87
N GLN A 287 -14.87 -10.87 -13.75
CA GLN A 287 -13.56 -10.29 -13.45
C GLN A 287 -13.21 -9.19 -14.45
N VAL A 288 -12.58 -8.15 -13.91
CA VAL A 288 -11.88 -7.12 -14.69
C VAL A 288 -10.40 -7.22 -14.34
N ARG A 289 -9.53 -7.24 -15.37
CA ARG A 289 -8.09 -7.24 -15.18
C ARG A 289 -7.44 -6.05 -15.86
N LEU A 290 -6.56 -5.37 -15.13
CA LEU A 290 -5.90 -4.14 -15.55
C LEU A 290 -4.38 -4.35 -15.55
N TYR A 291 -3.74 -4.02 -16.70
CA TYR A 291 -2.28 -4.03 -16.86
C TYR A 291 -1.79 -2.61 -17.09
N PRO A 292 -1.31 -1.91 -16.07
CA PRO A 292 -0.72 -0.59 -16.26
C PRO A 292 0.69 -0.69 -16.86
N SER A 293 1.07 0.29 -17.69
CA SER A 293 2.45 0.44 -18.19
C SER A 293 2.76 1.88 -18.61
N GLU A 294 4.04 2.20 -18.68
CA GLU A 294 4.49 3.51 -19.15
C GLU A 294 4.55 3.62 -20.68
N THR A 295 4.74 2.49 -21.35
CA THR A 295 4.91 2.42 -22.82
C THR A 295 4.06 1.33 -23.43
N LEU A 296 3.90 1.39 -24.74
CA LEU A 296 3.23 0.37 -25.53
C LEU A 296 4.22 -0.44 -26.36
N THR A 297 3.84 -1.68 -26.68
CA THR A 297 4.53 -2.52 -27.67
C THR A 297 4.22 -2.03 -29.09
N ALA A 298 4.93 -2.54 -30.08
CA ALA A 298 4.62 -2.30 -31.50
C ALA A 298 3.21 -2.77 -31.91
N GLN A 299 2.60 -3.68 -31.14
CA GLN A 299 1.22 -4.17 -31.33
C GLN A 299 0.18 -3.30 -30.60
N GLY A 300 0.60 -2.24 -29.89
CA GLY A 300 -0.29 -1.37 -29.14
C GLY A 300 -0.74 -1.93 -27.77
N THR A 301 -0.20 -3.05 -27.32
CA THR A 301 -0.44 -3.60 -25.96
C THR A 301 0.47 -2.94 -24.93
N CYS A 302 0.09 -2.99 -23.67
CA CYS A 302 0.93 -2.50 -22.58
C CYS A 302 2.27 -3.24 -22.48
N ASN A 303 3.38 -2.50 -22.44
CA ASN A 303 4.74 -3.03 -22.39
C ASN A 303 5.34 -2.89 -20.97
N GLN A 304 5.38 -4.00 -20.25
CA GLN A 304 5.97 -4.06 -18.91
C GLN A 304 7.38 -4.67 -18.89
N LYS A 305 7.95 -5.02 -20.06
CA LYS A 305 9.19 -5.80 -20.13
C LYS A 305 10.36 -5.16 -19.35
N GLN A 306 10.46 -3.83 -19.36
CA GLN A 306 11.53 -3.10 -18.68
C GLN A 306 11.12 -2.54 -17.29
N SER A 307 9.83 -2.56 -16.98
CA SER A 307 9.26 -1.93 -15.78
C SER A 307 8.88 -2.94 -14.70
N GLY A 308 9.22 -4.23 -14.88
CA GLY A 308 8.83 -5.32 -13.97
C GLY A 308 7.56 -6.04 -14.46
N SER A 309 7.70 -7.28 -14.92
CA SER A 309 6.64 -8.09 -15.51
C SER A 309 6.65 -9.50 -14.92
N PRO A 310 5.45 -10.08 -14.60
CA PRO A 310 4.14 -9.48 -14.72
C PRO A 310 3.75 -8.61 -13.51
N TYR A 311 3.12 -7.47 -13.76
CA TYR A 311 2.35 -6.69 -12.80
C TYR A 311 0.94 -6.50 -13.33
N TYR A 312 -0.07 -6.85 -12.56
CA TYR A 312 -1.47 -6.63 -12.93
C TYR A 312 -2.38 -6.61 -11.70
N LEU A 313 -3.58 -6.11 -11.91
CA LEU A 313 -4.61 -5.94 -10.92
C LEU A 313 -5.85 -6.70 -11.39
N THR A 314 -6.46 -7.49 -10.50
CA THR A 314 -7.69 -8.23 -10.82
C THR A 314 -8.78 -7.92 -9.80
N TYR A 315 -9.95 -7.53 -10.27
CA TYR A 315 -11.13 -7.36 -9.43
C TYR A 315 -12.23 -8.34 -9.83
N THR A 316 -12.72 -9.11 -8.86
CA THR A 316 -13.85 -10.01 -9.01
C THR A 316 -15.08 -9.42 -8.34
N LEU A 317 -16.13 -9.16 -9.11
CA LEU A 317 -17.34 -8.46 -8.69
C LEU A 317 -18.15 -9.28 -7.67
N SER A 318 -18.63 -8.60 -6.63
CA SER A 318 -19.52 -9.15 -5.62
C SER A 318 -21.01 -9.04 -5.98
N GLY A 319 -21.38 -8.13 -6.86
CA GLY A 319 -22.76 -7.73 -7.14
C GLY A 319 -23.41 -6.90 -6.02
N LYS A 320 -22.63 -6.40 -5.04
CA LYS A 320 -23.13 -5.69 -3.85
C LYS A 320 -22.88 -4.18 -3.87
N GLY A 321 -22.49 -3.63 -5.00
CA GLY A 321 -22.20 -2.20 -5.15
C GLY A 321 -23.40 -1.28 -4.87
N GLU A 322 -23.17 0.01 -4.86
CA GLU A 322 -24.20 1.02 -4.71
C GLU A 322 -25.23 0.93 -5.85
N LYS A 323 -26.49 1.12 -5.53
CA LYS A 323 -27.57 1.09 -6.53
C LYS A 323 -27.63 2.43 -7.25
N SER A 324 -27.40 2.44 -8.55
CA SER A 324 -27.57 3.61 -9.40
C SER A 324 -29.04 3.94 -9.68
N ALA A 325 -29.31 5.10 -10.27
CA ALA A 325 -30.67 5.55 -10.58
C ALA A 325 -31.39 4.60 -11.58
N ASP A 326 -30.67 3.95 -12.49
CA ASP A 326 -31.16 2.95 -13.44
C ASP A 326 -31.24 1.53 -12.86
N GLY A 327 -30.98 1.39 -11.54
CA GLY A 327 -31.11 0.15 -10.80
C GLY A 327 -29.92 -0.79 -10.86
N LYS A 328 -28.85 -0.48 -11.59
CA LYS A 328 -27.62 -1.25 -11.64
C LYS A 328 -26.87 -1.20 -10.32
N ARG A 329 -26.12 -2.25 -10.01
CA ARG A 329 -25.16 -2.26 -8.90
C ARG A 329 -23.79 -1.85 -9.43
N ILE A 330 -23.26 -0.73 -8.91
CA ILE A 330 -21.95 -0.19 -9.28
C ILE A 330 -20.99 -0.37 -8.10
N GLU A 331 -19.92 -1.10 -8.34
CA GLU A 331 -18.84 -1.31 -7.38
C GLU A 331 -17.70 -0.34 -7.70
N THR A 332 -17.18 0.34 -6.67
CA THR A 332 -16.00 1.21 -6.79
C THR A 332 -14.81 0.49 -6.19
N TRP A 333 -13.75 0.36 -6.95
CA TRP A 333 -12.56 -0.37 -6.53
C TRP A 333 -11.26 0.30 -6.99
N HIS A 334 -10.25 0.20 -6.16
CA HIS A 334 -8.84 0.45 -6.45
C HIS A 334 -7.98 -0.52 -5.63
N PRO A 335 -6.73 -0.85 -6.03
CA PRO A 335 -5.85 -1.67 -5.21
C PRO A 335 -5.46 -0.93 -3.92
N HIS A 336 -5.25 -1.69 -2.84
CA HIS A 336 -4.99 -1.15 -1.51
C HIS A 336 -3.50 -1.06 -1.17
N PHE A 337 -2.69 -2.06 -1.59
CA PHE A 337 -1.33 -2.27 -1.08
C PHE A 337 -0.26 -2.32 -2.16
N THR A 338 -0.50 -1.68 -3.29
CA THR A 338 0.44 -1.62 -4.40
C THR A 338 0.26 -0.34 -5.22
N TYR A 339 1.31 0.09 -5.92
CA TYR A 339 1.28 1.16 -6.90
C TYR A 339 2.23 0.82 -8.06
N TYR A 340 2.12 1.54 -9.17
CA TYR A 340 2.97 1.36 -10.33
C TYR A 340 3.15 2.68 -11.08
N GLY A 341 4.29 2.86 -11.76
CA GLY A 341 4.50 3.96 -12.69
C GLY A 341 3.85 3.63 -14.03
N TYR A 342 2.88 4.43 -14.52
CA TYR A 342 2.17 4.14 -15.75
C TYR A 342 1.53 5.38 -16.39
N ARG A 343 1.28 5.26 -17.69
CA ARG A 343 0.43 6.14 -18.48
C ARG A 343 -0.72 5.38 -19.13
N TYR A 344 -0.48 4.13 -19.51
CA TYR A 344 -1.43 3.31 -20.23
C TYR A 344 -1.99 2.19 -19.35
N ILE A 345 -3.23 1.81 -19.60
CA ILE A 345 -3.89 0.69 -18.92
C ILE A 345 -4.49 -0.23 -19.98
N GLN A 346 -4.00 -1.45 -20.11
CA GLN A 346 -4.66 -2.49 -20.88
C GLN A 346 -5.76 -3.10 -20.02
N VAL A 347 -6.95 -3.17 -20.58
CA VAL A 347 -8.15 -3.70 -19.93
C VAL A 347 -8.57 -5.00 -20.57
N GLU A 348 -8.69 -6.02 -19.75
CA GLU A 348 -9.14 -7.36 -20.15
C GLU A 348 -10.39 -7.77 -19.39
N GLY A 349 -11.31 -8.47 -20.06
CA GLY A 349 -12.51 -9.04 -19.44
C GLY A 349 -13.67 -8.06 -19.22
N ALA A 350 -13.60 -6.84 -19.74
CA ALA A 350 -14.65 -5.83 -19.58
C ALA A 350 -14.89 -5.03 -20.87
N VAL A 351 -15.95 -4.25 -20.90
CA VAL A 351 -16.24 -3.23 -21.91
C VAL A 351 -16.40 -1.86 -21.23
N MET A 352 -16.27 -0.77 -21.98
CA MET A 352 -16.58 0.56 -21.48
C MET A 352 -18.07 0.84 -21.55
N LYS A 353 -18.55 1.76 -20.71
CA LYS A 353 -19.92 2.28 -20.77
C LYS A 353 -20.21 2.85 -22.16
N GLY A 354 -21.32 2.40 -22.74
CA GLY A 354 -21.76 2.80 -24.09
C GLY A 354 -21.30 1.87 -25.21
N ASP A 355 -20.43 0.90 -24.92
CA ASP A 355 -20.04 -0.11 -25.90
C ASP A 355 -21.14 -1.18 -26.10
N GLU A 356 -21.14 -1.80 -27.29
CA GLU A 356 -21.87 -3.05 -27.50
C GLU A 356 -21.30 -4.14 -26.57
N ASN A 357 -22.21 -4.91 -25.95
CA ASN A 357 -21.85 -5.92 -24.97
C ASN A 357 -22.66 -7.23 -25.17
N PRO A 358 -22.51 -7.89 -26.33
CA PRO A 358 -23.26 -9.12 -26.62
C PRO A 358 -22.89 -10.26 -25.67
N ASP A 359 -21.65 -10.29 -25.18
CA ASP A 359 -21.17 -11.33 -24.26
C ASP A 359 -21.58 -11.08 -22.80
N GLY A 360 -22.22 -9.95 -22.48
CA GLY A 360 -22.62 -9.58 -21.14
C GLY A 360 -21.45 -9.44 -20.16
N LYS A 361 -20.30 -8.93 -20.64
CA LYS A 361 -19.10 -8.65 -19.82
C LYS A 361 -19.37 -7.56 -18.79
N PRO A 362 -18.57 -7.43 -17.73
CA PRO A 362 -18.58 -6.27 -16.85
C PRO A 362 -18.45 -4.97 -17.65
N VAL A 363 -19.15 -3.94 -17.19
CA VAL A 363 -19.10 -2.60 -17.78
C VAL A 363 -18.32 -1.69 -16.87
N ILE A 364 -17.23 -1.13 -17.35
CA ILE A 364 -16.53 -0.04 -16.67
C ILE A 364 -17.36 1.22 -16.88
N GLU A 365 -18.06 1.64 -15.85
CA GLU A 365 -18.90 2.84 -15.82
C GLU A 365 -18.04 4.11 -15.80
N ASP A 366 -16.86 4.04 -15.10
CA ASP A 366 -15.88 5.11 -14.98
C ASP A 366 -14.51 4.52 -14.62
N ILE A 367 -13.43 5.16 -15.06
CA ILE A 367 -12.05 4.83 -14.67
C ILE A 367 -11.20 6.09 -14.63
N GLN A 368 -10.41 6.21 -13.58
CA GLN A 368 -9.44 7.29 -13.41
C GLN A 368 -8.13 6.77 -12.85
N SER A 369 -7.03 7.45 -13.15
CA SER A 369 -5.74 7.24 -12.49
C SER A 369 -5.66 8.07 -11.23
N CYS A 370 -5.35 7.44 -10.10
CA CYS A 370 -5.03 8.11 -8.84
C CYS A 370 -3.52 8.33 -8.79
N PHE A 371 -3.08 9.58 -8.82
CA PHE A 371 -1.68 9.94 -8.64
C PHE A 371 -1.36 9.97 -7.16
N VAL A 372 -0.44 9.11 -6.75
CA VAL A 372 -0.14 8.82 -5.35
C VAL A 372 1.27 9.25 -5.02
N TYR A 373 1.42 10.14 -4.03
CA TYR A 373 2.72 10.61 -3.56
C TYR A 373 2.65 11.18 -2.15
N ASN A 374 3.82 11.47 -1.56
CA ASN A 374 3.93 12.06 -0.23
C ASN A 374 3.21 13.42 -0.17
N SER A 375 2.43 13.65 0.87
CA SER A 375 1.58 14.84 1.00
C SER A 375 2.27 16.06 1.59
N ALA A 376 3.61 16.15 1.51
CA ALA A 376 4.35 17.34 1.88
C ALA A 376 3.85 18.56 1.08
N ALA A 377 3.69 19.69 1.77
CA ALA A 377 3.16 20.90 1.17
C ALA A 377 4.11 21.46 0.11
N LYS A 378 3.57 21.85 -1.05
CA LYS A 378 4.31 22.61 -2.04
C LYS A 378 4.44 24.07 -1.56
N ILE A 379 5.65 24.55 -1.38
CA ILE A 379 5.97 25.88 -0.84
C ILE A 379 6.67 26.80 -1.87
N GLY A 380 7.16 26.22 -2.96
CA GLY A 380 7.86 26.94 -4.03
C GLY A 380 7.21 26.78 -5.39
N ASN A 381 7.52 27.70 -6.29
CA ASN A 381 7.12 27.69 -7.69
C ASN A 381 8.18 28.36 -8.54
N PHE A 382 8.25 27.97 -9.81
CA PHE A 382 9.10 28.61 -10.81
C PHE A 382 8.29 28.96 -12.05
N GLU A 383 8.42 30.22 -12.49
CA GLU A 383 7.86 30.71 -13.74
C GLU A 383 8.80 31.75 -14.35
N CYS A 384 8.97 31.73 -15.67
CA CYS A 384 9.71 32.71 -16.41
C CYS A 384 9.10 32.98 -17.80
N SER A 385 9.61 33.96 -18.54
CA SER A 385 9.12 34.31 -19.88
C SER A 385 9.36 33.23 -20.93
N ASN A 386 10.28 32.29 -20.72
CA ASN A 386 10.57 31.21 -21.66
C ASN A 386 9.70 29.97 -21.37
N PRO A 387 8.74 29.62 -22.26
CA PRO A 387 7.81 28.48 -22.01
C PRO A 387 8.53 27.11 -21.95
N MET A 388 9.71 26.99 -22.58
CA MET A 388 10.48 25.73 -22.52
C MET A 388 10.98 25.46 -21.10
N PHE A 389 11.49 26.45 -20.38
CA PHE A 389 11.94 26.29 -19.01
C PHE A 389 10.75 26.04 -18.07
N ASN A 390 9.61 26.71 -18.28
CA ASN A 390 8.40 26.42 -17.51
C ASN A 390 7.94 24.99 -17.74
N ARG A 391 8.02 24.47 -18.96
CA ARG A 391 7.69 23.08 -19.27
C ARG A 391 8.69 22.10 -18.65
N ALA A 392 9.98 22.40 -18.69
CA ALA A 392 11.01 21.59 -18.05
C ALA A 392 10.75 21.48 -16.53
N TYR A 393 10.47 22.61 -15.87
CA TYR A 393 10.12 22.64 -14.45
C TYR A 393 8.92 21.72 -14.14
N GLN A 394 7.84 21.81 -14.93
CA GLN A 394 6.65 20.95 -14.74
C GLN A 394 6.94 19.46 -14.89
N ILE A 395 7.81 19.09 -15.84
CA ILE A 395 8.19 17.68 -16.07
C ILE A 395 9.03 17.15 -14.91
N ILE A 396 10.01 17.95 -14.45
CA ILE A 396 10.88 17.60 -13.31
C ILE A 396 10.04 17.47 -12.03
N ASP A 397 9.19 18.46 -11.73
CA ASP A 397 8.30 18.43 -10.58
C ASP A 397 7.41 17.19 -10.55
N ARG A 398 6.89 16.78 -11.71
CA ARG A 398 6.09 15.57 -11.83
C ARG A 398 6.92 14.30 -11.65
N ALA A 399 8.12 14.24 -12.15
CA ALA A 399 9.04 13.12 -11.97
C ALA A 399 9.40 12.95 -10.48
N ILE A 400 9.71 14.06 -9.78
CA ILE A 400 9.96 14.08 -8.33
C ILE A 400 8.75 13.49 -7.58
N ARG A 401 7.55 14.00 -7.83
CA ARG A 401 6.34 13.50 -7.17
C ARG A 401 6.04 12.03 -7.48
N SER A 402 6.31 11.58 -8.71
CA SER A 402 6.14 10.17 -9.09
C SER A 402 7.12 9.23 -8.36
N ASN A 403 8.23 9.75 -7.88
CA ASN A 403 9.25 9.00 -7.16
C ASN A 403 9.31 9.33 -5.65
N TRP A 404 8.25 9.92 -5.11
CA TRP A 404 8.19 10.31 -3.71
C TRP A 404 7.01 9.64 -2.99
N GLN A 405 7.24 8.43 -2.51
CA GLN A 405 6.31 7.71 -1.66
C GLN A 405 6.85 7.64 -0.23
N ALA A 406 7.19 6.44 0.25
CA ALA A 406 7.77 6.24 1.57
C ALA A 406 9.21 6.74 1.67
N VAL A 407 9.92 6.72 0.56
CA VAL A 407 11.29 7.21 0.33
C VAL A 407 11.32 7.88 -1.04
N TRP A 408 12.39 8.59 -1.36
CA TRP A 408 12.65 9.01 -2.75
C TRP A 408 13.24 7.83 -3.52
N THR A 409 12.54 7.41 -4.57
CA THR A 409 12.89 6.22 -5.34
C THR A 409 13.55 6.60 -6.67
N ASP A 410 14.30 5.66 -7.24
CA ASP A 410 14.82 5.74 -8.61
C ASP A 410 13.72 5.61 -9.66
N CYS A 411 12.76 4.71 -9.40
CA CYS A 411 11.63 4.48 -10.29
C CYS A 411 10.40 3.97 -9.53
N PRO A 412 9.17 4.30 -10.00
CA PRO A 412 7.93 3.94 -9.31
C PRO A 412 7.38 2.55 -9.67
N HIS A 413 8.16 1.68 -10.32
CA HIS A 413 7.69 0.39 -10.82
C HIS A 413 8.60 -0.78 -10.45
N ARG A 414 9.76 -0.99 -11.13
CA ARG A 414 10.54 -2.21 -10.98
C ARG A 414 11.36 -2.28 -9.70
N GLU A 415 11.90 -1.15 -9.21
CA GLU A 415 12.78 -1.14 -8.04
C GLU A 415 12.11 -0.62 -6.78
N LYS A 416 11.55 0.60 -6.83
CA LYS A 416 10.90 1.27 -5.69
C LYS A 416 11.82 1.37 -4.46
N LEU A 417 13.13 1.47 -4.69
CA LEU A 417 14.17 1.51 -3.65
C LEU A 417 14.60 2.94 -3.38
N GLY A 418 14.95 3.22 -2.12
CA GLY A 418 15.50 4.50 -1.68
C GLY A 418 16.99 4.61 -2.01
N TRP A 419 17.34 4.77 -3.28
CA TRP A 419 18.70 5.01 -3.72
C TRP A 419 19.17 6.37 -3.23
N LEU A 420 20.22 6.42 -2.42
CA LEU A 420 20.68 7.64 -1.76
C LEU A 420 21.20 8.71 -2.75
N GLU A 421 21.61 8.32 -3.95
CA GLU A 421 21.93 9.27 -5.00
C GLU A 421 20.75 10.15 -5.40
N GLN A 422 19.50 9.64 -5.28
CA GLN A 422 18.29 10.42 -5.58
C GLN A 422 18.07 11.53 -4.56
N ASP A 423 18.43 11.29 -3.30
CA ASP A 423 18.35 12.28 -2.24
C ASP A 423 19.31 13.46 -2.53
N TRP A 424 20.51 13.17 -3.02
CA TRP A 424 21.50 14.17 -3.38
C TRP A 424 21.14 14.91 -4.69
N LEU A 425 20.81 14.17 -5.75
CA LEU A 425 20.52 14.76 -7.08
C LEU A 425 19.30 15.67 -7.05
N ASN A 426 18.28 15.35 -6.28
CA ASN A 426 17.04 16.11 -6.21
C ASN A 426 16.97 17.05 -4.99
N GLY A 427 17.92 16.98 -4.06
CA GLY A 427 17.85 17.63 -2.74
C GLY A 427 17.56 19.12 -2.80
N GLU A 428 18.29 19.88 -3.62
CA GLU A 428 18.05 21.33 -3.78
C GLU A 428 16.67 21.62 -4.39
N GLY A 429 16.29 20.87 -5.44
CA GLY A 429 14.98 21.00 -6.07
C GLY A 429 13.83 20.70 -5.10
N LEU A 430 14.02 19.74 -4.19
CA LEU A 430 13.06 19.40 -3.17
C LEU A 430 12.88 20.53 -2.16
N VAL A 431 13.96 21.04 -1.57
CA VAL A 431 13.88 22.07 -0.52
C VAL A 431 13.39 23.42 -1.03
N TYR A 432 13.60 23.73 -2.32
CA TYR A 432 13.05 24.95 -2.91
C TYR A 432 11.56 24.86 -3.21
N ASN A 433 11.04 23.64 -3.41
CA ASN A 433 9.67 23.46 -3.87
C ASN A 433 8.72 22.90 -2.81
N TYR A 434 9.23 22.18 -1.79
CA TYR A 434 8.41 21.45 -0.84
C TYR A 434 8.87 21.63 0.61
N ASP A 435 7.93 21.64 1.55
CA ASP A 435 8.22 21.48 2.97
C ASP A 435 8.56 20.01 3.26
N CYS A 436 9.80 19.64 2.91
CA CYS A 436 10.30 18.28 3.01
C CYS A 436 11.15 18.03 4.27
N ARG A 437 11.19 18.96 5.26
CA ARG A 437 12.00 18.83 6.46
C ARG A 437 11.80 17.48 7.15
N SER A 438 10.56 17.12 7.47
CA SER A 438 10.25 15.88 8.18
C SER A 438 10.61 14.63 7.37
N MET A 439 10.54 14.71 6.04
CA MET A 439 10.98 13.63 5.15
C MET A 439 12.51 13.49 5.17
N ILE A 440 13.25 14.59 5.15
CA ILE A 440 14.71 14.59 5.28
C ILE A 440 15.12 13.99 6.62
N GLU A 441 14.50 14.41 7.73
CA GLU A 441 14.75 13.86 9.05
C GLU A 441 14.53 12.34 9.10
N GLN A 442 13.45 11.85 8.48
CA GLN A 442 13.17 10.42 8.39
C GLN A 442 14.16 9.69 7.49
N THR A 443 14.56 10.28 6.36
CA THR A 443 15.59 9.72 5.47
C THR A 443 16.92 9.60 6.19
N MET A 444 17.33 10.62 6.95
CA MET A 444 18.55 10.55 7.78
C MET A 444 18.49 9.45 8.83
N GLN A 445 17.30 9.19 9.41
CA GLN A 445 17.12 8.04 10.31
C GLN A 445 17.29 6.71 9.56
N ASN A 446 16.68 6.57 8.37
CA ASN A 446 16.83 5.37 7.56
C ASN A 446 18.30 5.13 7.15
N ILE A 447 19.05 6.19 6.81
CA ILE A 447 20.49 6.10 6.49
C ILE A 447 21.29 5.64 7.72
N ALA A 448 21.00 6.21 8.90
CA ALA A 448 21.67 5.83 10.14
C ALA A 448 21.39 4.37 10.52
N ASP A 449 20.14 3.90 10.30
CA ASP A 449 19.73 2.53 10.57
C ASP A 449 20.41 1.53 9.60
N ALA A 450 20.59 1.92 8.33
CA ALA A 450 21.22 1.10 7.31
C ALA A 450 22.76 1.09 7.38
N GLN A 451 23.39 1.98 8.18
CA GLN A 451 24.85 2.05 8.31
C GLN A 451 25.43 0.75 8.87
N HIS A 452 26.41 0.17 8.16
CA HIS A 452 27.10 -1.03 8.58
C HIS A 452 28.01 -0.80 9.80
N ALA A 453 28.33 -1.87 10.52
CA ALA A 453 29.18 -1.82 11.71
C ALA A 453 30.59 -1.21 11.45
N ASN A 454 31.10 -1.30 10.23
CA ASN A 454 32.38 -0.69 9.82
C ASN A 454 32.25 0.80 9.45
N GLY A 455 31.07 1.40 9.60
CA GLY A 455 30.78 2.80 9.26
C GLY A 455 30.39 3.04 7.81
N ALA A 456 30.44 2.04 6.92
CA ALA A 456 30.01 2.21 5.54
C ALA A 456 28.49 2.41 5.46
N VAL A 457 28.07 3.33 4.58
CA VAL A 457 26.67 3.56 4.25
C VAL A 457 26.36 2.82 2.96
N PRO A 458 25.29 2.00 2.90
CA PRO A 458 24.90 1.30 1.68
C PRO A 458 24.38 2.28 0.62
N THR A 459 24.15 1.80 -0.59
CA THR A 459 23.64 2.63 -1.70
C THR A 459 22.15 2.91 -1.60
N THR A 460 21.42 2.12 -0.81
CA THR A 460 19.97 2.26 -0.57
C THR A 460 19.65 2.32 0.92
N ALA A 461 18.64 3.08 1.31
CA ALA A 461 18.07 3.08 2.65
C ALA A 461 16.53 3.31 2.55
N PRO A 462 15.72 2.49 3.26
CA PRO A 462 16.06 1.34 4.13
C PRO A 462 16.73 0.20 3.36
N GLU A 463 17.45 -0.71 4.07
CA GLU A 463 18.12 -1.89 3.52
C GLU A 463 17.37 -3.21 3.84
#